data_1252dd881eb65846d570460438d4dcea
#
_entry.id   1252dd881eb65846d570460438d4dcea
#
_cell.length_a   1.000
_cell.length_b   1.000
_cell.length_c   1.000
_cell.angle_alpha   90.00
_cell.angle_beta   90.00
_cell.angle_gamma   90.00
#
_symmetry.space_group_name_H-M   'P 1'
#
loop_
_entity.id
_entity.type
_entity.pdbx_description
1 polymer ?
#
loop_
_entity_poly.entity_id
_entity_poly.type
_entity_poly.pdbx_seq_one_letter_code
_entity_poly.pdbx_strand_id
1 'polypeptide(L)'
;IRDIDISLERGKILTLIGPNGGGKSTILRSIAGQLQKIGGTVFLDGRNTESIGRKQLAREMSVVLTERVRPELMTCADMAAAGRYPYTGRLGILSEEDRLRVRRALKIVNMESYADADFRTVSDGQQQRVLLARVICQEPELILLDEPTSYLDIKHKLAMLQILRRLVREQSVTVILSLHELELAQKVSDYVLCVKGEYADRYGTPEEIFKEEYIRRLYDLDNGYYSEIFGSVEIKRDAGKWGERSPAADVSAANDAGKPGTPEVFVIAGGGSGASVFRQLQREGIPFAAGVLHRNDIDYELARMLADCVVPERAYERIGEEAYAQALRIMRNCGRVICCLKDEEFGEMNDGNRRLLREAEKAGLNVERRT
;
A
#
# COMPACT_ATOMS: atom_id res chain seq x y z
N ILE A 1 -8.08 3.44 -23.38
CA ILE A 1 -8.91 3.36 -22.18
C ILE A 1 -10.18 4.14 -22.46
N ARG A 2 -11.29 3.66 -21.97
CA ARG A 2 -12.65 4.17 -22.26
C ARG A 2 -13.35 4.56 -20.96
N ASP A 3 -14.39 5.39 -21.11
CA ASP A 3 -15.36 5.70 -20.05
C ASP A 3 -14.73 6.25 -18.76
N ILE A 4 -13.79 7.20 -18.91
CA ILE A 4 -13.23 7.94 -17.78
C ILE A 4 -14.03 9.24 -17.64
N ASP A 5 -14.84 9.30 -16.60
CA ASP A 5 -15.54 10.52 -16.17
C ASP A 5 -15.28 10.75 -14.68
N ILE A 6 -14.31 11.58 -14.38
CA ILE A 6 -13.87 11.89 -13.02
C ILE A 6 -13.63 13.39 -12.85
N SER A 7 -13.87 13.87 -11.66
CA SER A 7 -13.45 15.21 -11.24
C SER A 7 -12.57 15.11 -10.00
N LEU A 8 -11.52 15.93 -9.96
CA LEU A 8 -10.61 16.04 -8.84
C LEU A 8 -10.55 17.49 -8.37
N GLU A 9 -10.79 17.69 -7.09
CA GLU A 9 -10.69 19.01 -6.47
C GLU A 9 -9.23 19.46 -6.38
N ARG A 10 -9.01 20.78 -6.36
CA ARG A 10 -7.68 21.35 -6.13
C ARG A 10 -7.13 20.96 -4.77
N GLY A 11 -5.81 20.79 -4.69
CA GLY A 11 -5.14 20.43 -3.45
C GLY A 11 -5.46 19.03 -2.95
N LYS A 12 -5.68 18.08 -3.87
CA LYS A 12 -5.94 16.66 -3.60
C LYS A 12 -4.93 15.76 -4.30
N ILE A 13 -4.75 14.57 -3.76
CA ILE A 13 -3.94 13.51 -4.35
C ILE A 13 -4.85 12.43 -4.92
N LEU A 14 -4.78 12.22 -6.23
CA LEU A 14 -5.37 11.09 -6.92
C LEU A 14 -4.30 10.07 -7.26
N THR A 15 -4.48 8.84 -6.81
CA THR A 15 -3.59 7.73 -7.18
C THR A 15 -4.26 6.78 -8.16
N LEU A 16 -3.59 6.46 -9.25
CA LEU A 16 -3.98 5.42 -10.19
C LEU A 16 -3.38 4.09 -9.74
N ILE A 17 -4.22 3.08 -9.52
CA ILE A 17 -3.80 1.71 -9.20
C ILE A 17 -4.36 0.71 -10.24
N GLY A 18 -3.78 -0.48 -10.28
CA GLY A 18 -4.21 -1.55 -11.17
C GLY A 18 -3.02 -2.35 -11.71
N PRO A 19 -3.28 -3.47 -12.38
CA PRO A 19 -2.24 -4.35 -12.90
C PRO A 19 -1.32 -3.66 -13.92
N ASN A 20 -0.15 -4.27 -14.14
CA ASN A 20 0.78 -3.79 -15.16
C ASN A 20 0.13 -3.89 -16.54
N GLY A 21 0.36 -2.88 -17.40
CA GLY A 21 -0.30 -2.80 -18.69
C GLY A 21 -1.76 -2.35 -18.65
N GLY A 22 -2.35 -2.12 -17.46
CA GLY A 22 -3.74 -1.67 -17.30
C GLY A 22 -4.04 -0.27 -17.81
N GLY A 23 -3.04 0.49 -18.29
CA GLY A 23 -3.24 1.80 -18.93
C GLY A 23 -3.05 3.02 -18.05
N LYS A 24 -2.52 2.87 -16.84
CA LYS A 24 -2.24 4.00 -15.91
C LYS A 24 -1.42 5.11 -16.58
N SER A 25 -0.28 4.75 -17.18
CA SER A 25 0.59 5.69 -17.92
C SER A 25 -0.09 6.29 -19.14
N THR A 26 -0.98 5.55 -19.80
CA THR A 26 -1.78 6.04 -20.93
C THR A 26 -2.72 7.16 -20.48
N ILE A 27 -3.37 7.00 -19.34
CA ILE A 27 -4.22 8.05 -18.73
C ILE A 27 -3.39 9.30 -18.43
N LEU A 28 -2.27 9.14 -17.72
CA LEU A 28 -1.40 10.27 -17.37
C LEU A 28 -0.90 11.01 -18.63
N ARG A 29 -0.44 10.28 -19.65
CA ARG A 29 0.01 10.86 -20.93
C ARG A 29 -1.13 11.55 -21.69
N SER A 30 -2.34 11.03 -21.61
CA SER A 30 -3.53 11.64 -22.23
C SER A 30 -3.91 12.95 -21.52
N ILE A 31 -3.87 12.98 -20.19
CA ILE A 31 -4.09 14.20 -19.39
C ILE A 31 -3.01 15.24 -19.73
N ALA A 32 -1.76 14.82 -19.85
CA ALA A 32 -0.62 15.65 -20.21
C ALA A 32 -0.65 16.19 -21.65
N GLY A 33 -1.59 15.72 -22.48
CA GLY A 33 -1.65 16.08 -23.91
C GLY A 33 -0.50 15.49 -24.74
N GLN A 34 0.21 14.47 -24.22
CA GLN A 34 1.30 13.78 -24.93
C GLN A 34 0.81 12.62 -25.80
N LEU A 35 -0.39 12.11 -25.53
CA LEU A 35 -1.08 11.16 -26.39
C LEU A 35 -2.33 11.81 -26.98
N GLN A 36 -2.52 11.62 -28.28
CA GLN A 36 -3.73 12.07 -28.93
C GLN A 36 -4.92 11.25 -28.46
N LYS A 37 -5.91 11.92 -27.90
CA LYS A 37 -7.17 11.30 -27.47
C LYS A 37 -8.01 10.95 -28.71
N ILE A 38 -8.67 9.80 -28.68
CA ILE A 38 -9.66 9.40 -29.69
C ILE A 38 -10.97 10.17 -29.45
N GLY A 39 -11.27 10.49 -28.18
CA GLY A 39 -12.44 11.25 -27.75
C GLY A 39 -12.30 11.74 -26.33
N GLY A 40 -13.28 12.47 -25.85
CA GLY A 40 -13.31 13.06 -24.50
C GLY A 40 -12.51 14.36 -24.39
N THR A 41 -12.65 15.02 -23.25
CA THR A 41 -12.04 16.32 -22.97
C THR A 41 -11.43 16.33 -21.57
N VAL A 42 -10.25 16.93 -21.46
CA VAL A 42 -9.63 17.19 -20.15
C VAL A 42 -9.80 18.68 -19.85
N PHE A 43 -10.32 18.96 -18.66
CA PHE A 43 -10.45 20.33 -18.15
C PHE A 43 -9.44 20.55 -17.02
N LEU A 44 -8.79 21.71 -17.05
CA LEU A 44 -7.97 22.23 -15.94
C LEU A 44 -8.62 23.55 -15.51
N ASP A 45 -9.13 23.57 -14.27
CA ASP A 45 -9.89 24.72 -13.74
C ASP A 45 -11.01 25.20 -14.66
N GLY A 46 -11.81 24.28 -15.16
CA GLY A 46 -12.94 24.56 -16.03
C GLY A 46 -12.54 24.97 -17.47
N ARG A 47 -11.25 25.04 -17.81
CA ARG A 47 -10.75 25.35 -19.13
C ARG A 47 -10.33 24.06 -19.85
N ASN A 48 -10.79 23.88 -21.08
CA ASN A 48 -10.34 22.78 -21.92
C ASN A 48 -8.83 22.89 -22.17
N THR A 49 -8.04 21.86 -21.80
CA THR A 49 -6.59 21.85 -21.94
C THR A 49 -6.11 22.05 -23.38
N GLU A 50 -6.91 21.64 -24.37
CA GLU A 50 -6.59 21.84 -25.81
C GLU A 50 -6.70 23.30 -26.23
N SER A 51 -7.50 24.11 -25.53
CA SER A 51 -7.61 25.55 -25.76
C SER A 51 -6.52 26.38 -25.06
N ILE A 52 -5.77 25.75 -24.13
CA ILE A 52 -4.68 26.42 -23.41
C ILE A 52 -3.41 26.37 -24.27
N GLY A 53 -2.79 27.51 -24.48
CA GLY A 53 -1.51 27.57 -25.19
C GLY A 53 -0.42 26.75 -24.53
N ARG A 54 0.40 26.03 -25.30
CA ARG A 54 1.42 25.09 -24.77
C ARG A 54 2.31 25.69 -23.69
N LYS A 55 2.73 26.96 -23.84
CA LYS A 55 3.58 27.63 -22.85
C LYS A 55 2.83 27.90 -21.54
N GLN A 56 1.54 28.21 -21.62
CA GLN A 56 0.68 28.41 -20.45
C GLN A 56 0.41 27.08 -19.74
N LEU A 57 0.04 26.05 -20.50
CA LEU A 57 -0.16 24.71 -19.95
C LEU A 57 1.11 24.19 -19.24
N ALA A 58 2.30 24.44 -19.84
CA ALA A 58 3.58 24.07 -19.22
C ALA A 58 3.92 24.88 -17.97
N ARG A 59 3.22 25.97 -17.63
CA ARG A 59 3.35 26.67 -16.35
C ARG A 59 2.40 26.10 -15.31
N GLU A 60 1.24 25.64 -15.74
CA GLU A 60 0.18 25.17 -14.86
C GLU A 60 0.31 23.65 -14.55
N MET A 61 0.92 22.88 -15.46
CA MET A 61 1.04 21.43 -15.34
C MET A 61 2.51 20.98 -15.48
N SER A 62 2.96 20.19 -14.50
CA SER A 62 4.26 19.52 -14.55
C SER A 62 4.11 18.03 -14.67
N VAL A 63 4.99 17.40 -15.47
CA VAL A 63 4.89 15.97 -15.79
C VAL A 63 6.24 15.29 -15.60
N VAL A 64 6.24 14.18 -14.86
CA VAL A 64 7.36 13.23 -14.79
C VAL A 64 6.85 11.86 -15.14
N LEU A 65 7.32 11.34 -16.26
CA LEU A 65 7.00 10.00 -16.75
C LEU A 65 8.14 9.03 -16.42
N THR A 66 7.84 7.76 -16.49
CA THR A 66 8.75 6.64 -16.14
C THR A 66 9.99 6.57 -17.04
N GLU A 67 10.04 7.30 -18.15
CA GLU A 67 11.18 7.28 -19.08
C GLU A 67 12.45 7.81 -18.40
N ARG A 68 13.51 7.00 -18.40
CA ARG A 68 14.81 7.41 -17.87
C ARG A 68 15.40 8.53 -18.74
N VAL A 69 15.39 9.73 -18.20
CA VAL A 69 16.08 10.86 -18.81
C VAL A 69 17.58 10.71 -18.55
N ARG A 70 18.37 10.59 -19.60
CA ARG A 70 19.84 10.53 -19.53
C ARG A 70 20.45 11.68 -20.32
N PRO A 71 20.37 12.91 -19.78
CA PRO A 71 20.94 14.06 -20.46
C PRO A 71 22.45 13.96 -20.47
N GLU A 72 23.07 14.36 -21.55
CA GLU A 72 24.51 14.55 -21.61
C GLU A 72 24.88 15.91 -21.02
N LEU A 73 25.98 15.93 -20.22
CA LEU A 73 26.60 17.17 -19.71
C LEU A 73 25.68 18.09 -18.86
N MET A 74 24.69 17.53 -18.17
CA MET A 74 23.84 18.30 -17.26
C MET A 74 24.18 18.02 -15.80
N THR A 75 24.31 19.08 -15.01
CA THR A 75 24.39 18.99 -13.55
C THR A 75 22.99 18.73 -12.95
N CYS A 76 22.94 18.35 -11.66
CA CYS A 76 21.67 18.27 -10.94
C CYS A 76 20.94 19.62 -10.90
N ALA A 77 21.68 20.74 -10.81
CA ALA A 77 21.11 22.08 -10.86
C ALA A 77 20.52 22.38 -12.26
N ASP A 78 21.20 22.01 -13.34
CA ASP A 78 20.70 22.22 -14.70
C ASP A 78 19.41 21.41 -14.93
N MET A 79 19.39 20.15 -14.44
CA MET A 79 18.20 19.30 -14.52
C MET A 79 17.01 19.92 -13.78
N ALA A 80 17.22 20.43 -12.56
CA ALA A 80 16.18 21.11 -11.81
C ALA A 80 15.76 22.42 -12.48
N ALA A 81 16.72 23.18 -13.05
CA ALA A 81 16.49 24.43 -13.77
C ALA A 81 15.65 24.26 -15.04
N ALA A 82 15.66 23.08 -15.64
CA ALA A 82 14.77 22.77 -16.76
C ALA A 82 13.29 23.00 -16.45
N GLY A 83 12.88 22.93 -15.15
CA GLY A 83 11.54 23.31 -14.71
C GLY A 83 11.20 24.77 -14.92
N ARG A 84 12.21 25.66 -15.11
CA ARG A 84 12.00 27.09 -15.35
C ARG A 84 11.86 27.44 -16.83
N TYR A 85 12.04 26.49 -17.78
CA TYR A 85 11.88 26.75 -19.21
C TYR A 85 10.59 27.49 -19.61
N PRO A 86 9.42 27.18 -19.05
CA PRO A 86 8.20 27.92 -19.39
C PRO A 86 8.25 29.42 -19.06
N TYR A 87 9.15 29.83 -18.17
CA TYR A 87 9.30 31.22 -17.70
C TYR A 87 10.42 31.96 -18.40
N THR A 88 11.38 31.26 -18.99
CA THR A 88 12.49 31.88 -19.71
C THR A 88 12.08 32.42 -21.08
N GLY A 89 12.88 33.36 -21.59
CA GLY A 89 12.76 33.86 -22.95
C GLY A 89 13.27 32.86 -24.01
N ARG A 90 13.40 33.32 -25.29
CA ARG A 90 13.88 32.48 -26.40
C ARG A 90 15.29 31.92 -26.18
N LEU A 91 16.14 32.62 -25.40
CA LEU A 91 17.52 32.19 -25.15
C LEU A 91 17.66 31.25 -23.95
N GLY A 92 16.57 30.92 -23.26
CA GLY A 92 16.61 30.02 -22.10
C GLY A 92 17.41 30.54 -20.89
N ILE A 93 17.74 31.84 -20.86
CA ILE A 93 18.53 32.43 -19.78
C ILE A 93 17.72 32.56 -18.50
N LEU A 94 18.24 32.02 -17.41
CA LEU A 94 17.62 32.08 -16.08
C LEU A 94 17.88 33.44 -15.46
N SER A 95 16.84 34.05 -14.89
CA SER A 95 16.97 35.21 -14.02
C SER A 95 17.57 34.82 -12.65
N GLU A 96 18.01 35.80 -11.86
CA GLU A 96 18.46 35.55 -10.49
C GLU A 96 17.34 34.95 -9.63
N GLU A 97 16.12 35.36 -9.85
CA GLU A 97 14.94 34.80 -9.19
C GLU A 97 14.73 33.31 -9.54
N ASP A 98 14.89 32.93 -10.81
CA ASP A 98 14.84 31.54 -11.24
C ASP A 98 15.94 30.70 -10.56
N ARG A 99 17.16 31.23 -10.47
CA ARG A 99 18.26 30.55 -9.78
C ARG A 99 17.98 30.35 -8.29
N LEU A 100 17.32 31.29 -7.63
CA LEU A 100 16.88 31.14 -6.23
C LEU A 100 15.81 30.06 -6.09
N ARG A 101 14.85 29.99 -7.04
CA ARG A 101 13.83 28.92 -7.07
C ARG A 101 14.47 27.54 -7.25
N VAL A 102 15.44 27.41 -8.14
CA VAL A 102 16.21 26.16 -8.35
C VAL A 102 16.89 25.72 -7.06
N ARG A 103 17.60 26.61 -6.37
CA ARG A 103 18.27 26.30 -5.10
C ARG A 103 17.26 25.87 -4.02
N ARG A 104 16.13 26.58 -3.90
CA ARG A 104 15.06 26.24 -2.95
C ARG A 104 14.48 24.86 -3.27
N ALA A 105 14.22 24.54 -4.53
CA ALA A 105 13.71 23.26 -4.95
C ALA A 105 14.69 22.12 -4.61
N LEU A 106 15.98 22.28 -4.90
CA LEU A 106 17.02 21.31 -4.54
C LEU A 106 17.13 21.12 -3.02
N LYS A 107 16.98 22.19 -2.24
CA LYS A 107 16.98 22.13 -0.77
C LYS A 107 15.77 21.33 -0.24
N ILE A 108 14.58 21.55 -0.81
CA ILE A 108 13.35 20.82 -0.41
C ILE A 108 13.53 19.32 -0.56
N VAL A 109 14.23 18.87 -1.60
CA VAL A 109 14.49 17.46 -1.87
C VAL A 109 15.81 16.94 -1.30
N ASN A 110 16.52 17.74 -0.49
CA ASN A 110 17.83 17.43 0.09
C ASN A 110 18.90 17.09 -0.95
N MET A 111 18.97 17.86 -2.03
CA MET A 111 19.94 17.70 -3.13
C MET A 111 20.83 18.93 -3.34
N GLU A 112 20.83 19.90 -2.41
CA GLU A 112 21.60 21.15 -2.53
C GLU A 112 23.11 20.88 -2.62
N SER A 113 23.64 19.92 -1.84
CA SER A 113 25.08 19.56 -1.86
C SER A 113 25.50 18.83 -3.14
N TYR A 114 24.57 18.39 -3.96
CA TYR A 114 24.81 17.70 -5.24
C TYR A 114 24.50 18.60 -6.44
N ALA A 115 24.25 19.91 -6.22
CA ALA A 115 23.82 20.83 -7.29
C ALA A 115 24.75 20.78 -8.52
N ASP A 116 26.06 20.79 -8.30
CA ASP A 116 27.07 20.82 -9.36
C ASP A 116 27.51 19.42 -9.81
N ALA A 117 26.99 18.35 -9.23
CA ALA A 117 27.30 16.99 -9.64
C ALA A 117 26.64 16.64 -10.99
N ASP A 118 27.33 15.87 -11.82
CA ASP A 118 26.74 15.33 -13.06
C ASP A 118 25.52 14.46 -12.69
N PHE A 119 24.37 14.77 -13.28
CA PHE A 119 23.11 14.08 -13.02
C PHE A 119 23.20 12.56 -13.22
N ARG A 120 24.07 12.09 -14.12
CA ARG A 120 24.25 10.66 -14.40
C ARG A 120 25.07 9.92 -13.34
N THR A 121 25.87 10.66 -12.54
CA THR A 121 26.76 10.06 -11.54
C THR A 121 26.11 9.88 -10.17
N VAL A 122 24.97 10.51 -9.94
CA VAL A 122 24.20 10.34 -8.71
C VAL A 122 23.33 9.09 -8.76
N SER A 123 22.98 8.53 -7.59
CA SER A 123 22.17 7.31 -7.51
C SER A 123 20.76 7.50 -8.10
N ASP A 124 20.10 6.40 -8.52
CA ASP A 124 18.74 6.44 -9.06
C ASP A 124 17.77 7.20 -8.11
N GLY A 125 17.88 6.98 -6.81
CA GLY A 125 17.10 7.72 -5.81
C GLY A 125 17.42 9.20 -5.72
N GLN A 126 18.66 9.59 -5.95
CA GLN A 126 19.06 11.00 -6.06
C GLN A 126 18.55 11.62 -7.36
N GLN A 127 18.63 10.89 -8.48
CA GLN A 127 18.07 11.34 -9.76
C GLN A 127 16.57 11.62 -9.64
N GLN A 128 15.81 10.71 -9.02
CA GLN A 128 14.37 10.91 -8.78
C GLN A 128 14.08 12.15 -7.94
N ARG A 129 14.88 12.42 -6.91
CA ARG A 129 14.76 13.65 -6.12
C ARG A 129 15.07 14.90 -6.92
N VAL A 130 16.05 14.86 -7.81
CA VAL A 130 16.34 15.98 -8.71
C VAL A 130 15.21 16.20 -9.72
N LEU A 131 14.62 15.12 -10.26
CA LEU A 131 13.43 15.23 -11.11
C LEU A 131 12.24 15.83 -10.36
N LEU A 132 12.07 15.49 -9.08
CA LEU A 132 11.08 16.14 -8.22
C LEU A 132 11.42 17.62 -7.98
N ALA A 133 12.69 17.97 -7.81
CA ALA A 133 13.12 19.37 -7.72
C ALA A 133 12.77 20.16 -9.00
N ARG A 134 12.92 19.55 -10.17
CA ARG A 134 12.48 20.14 -11.45
C ARG A 134 10.98 20.47 -11.44
N VAL A 135 10.17 19.54 -10.95
CA VAL A 135 8.71 19.74 -10.80
C VAL A 135 8.39 20.88 -9.85
N ILE A 136 9.00 20.87 -8.66
CA ILE A 136 8.81 21.91 -7.62
C ILE A 136 9.24 23.29 -8.15
N CYS A 137 10.35 23.33 -8.85
CA CYS A 137 10.92 24.56 -9.41
C CYS A 137 10.01 25.19 -10.49
N GLN A 138 9.20 24.38 -11.15
CA GLN A 138 8.22 24.83 -12.13
C GLN A 138 7.03 25.55 -11.48
N GLU A 139 6.75 25.33 -10.18
CA GLU A 139 5.62 25.91 -9.42
C GLU A 139 4.27 25.64 -10.11
N PRO A 140 3.94 24.37 -10.42
CA PRO A 140 2.71 24.02 -11.16
C PRO A 140 1.49 24.00 -10.24
N GLU A 141 0.30 24.09 -10.81
CA GLU A 141 -0.98 23.83 -10.13
C GLU A 141 -1.33 22.34 -10.13
N LEU A 142 -0.90 21.61 -11.15
CA LEU A 142 -1.11 20.16 -11.31
C LEU A 142 0.23 19.45 -11.57
N ILE A 143 0.48 18.39 -10.80
CA ILE A 143 1.62 17.50 -10.96
C ILE A 143 1.14 16.13 -11.41
N LEU A 144 1.70 15.62 -12.51
CA LEU A 144 1.48 14.27 -13.03
C LEU A 144 2.76 13.45 -12.85
N LEU A 145 2.68 12.32 -12.13
CA LEU A 145 3.81 11.45 -11.85
C LEU A 145 3.49 10.01 -12.21
N ASP A 146 4.27 9.44 -13.11
CA ASP A 146 4.13 8.04 -13.48
C ASP A 146 5.17 7.20 -12.74
N GLU A 147 4.71 6.34 -11.83
CA GLU A 147 5.52 5.46 -10.99
C GLU A 147 6.70 6.16 -10.27
N PRO A 148 6.48 7.28 -9.58
CA PRO A 148 7.57 8.08 -9.03
C PRO A 148 8.38 7.37 -7.95
N THR A 149 7.85 6.28 -7.37
CA THR A 149 8.51 5.49 -6.32
C THR A 149 9.30 4.30 -6.86
N SER A 150 9.23 4.03 -8.16
CA SER A 150 9.99 2.93 -8.78
C SER A 150 11.49 3.12 -8.60
N TYR A 151 12.19 2.02 -8.30
CA TYR A 151 13.65 1.97 -8.03
C TYR A 151 14.11 2.70 -6.77
N LEU A 152 13.21 3.21 -5.93
CA LEU A 152 13.54 3.83 -4.64
C LEU A 152 13.50 2.80 -3.51
N ASP A 153 14.41 2.92 -2.56
CA ASP A 153 14.28 2.24 -1.27
C ASP A 153 13.14 2.85 -0.43
N ILE A 154 12.72 2.14 0.60
CA ILE A 154 11.57 2.53 1.43
C ILE A 154 11.72 3.95 2.04
N LYS A 155 12.93 4.32 2.47
CA LYS A 155 13.23 5.64 3.05
C LYS A 155 12.98 6.75 2.03
N HIS A 156 13.46 6.56 0.81
CA HIS A 156 13.33 7.56 -0.27
C HIS A 156 11.90 7.63 -0.80
N LYS A 157 11.18 6.50 -0.89
CA LYS A 157 9.74 6.46 -1.22
C LYS A 157 8.93 7.30 -0.24
N LEU A 158 9.11 7.05 1.06
CA LEU A 158 8.40 7.80 2.10
C LEU A 158 8.73 9.30 2.07
N ALA A 159 10.00 9.65 1.92
CA ALA A 159 10.42 11.05 1.83
C ALA A 159 9.78 11.77 0.63
N MET A 160 9.75 11.13 -0.54
CA MET A 160 9.10 11.68 -1.73
C MET A 160 7.60 11.90 -1.52
N LEU A 161 6.88 10.91 -1.01
CA LEU A 161 5.44 11.02 -0.75
C LEU A 161 5.13 12.09 0.31
N GLN A 162 5.99 12.24 1.33
CA GLN A 162 5.87 13.31 2.32
C GLN A 162 6.04 14.70 1.69
N ILE A 163 7.00 14.87 0.76
CA ILE A 163 7.18 16.13 0.03
C ILE A 163 5.93 16.42 -0.80
N LEU A 164 5.39 15.46 -1.54
CA LEU A 164 4.16 15.65 -2.32
C LEU A 164 2.99 16.05 -1.42
N ARG A 165 2.76 15.35 -0.30
CA ARG A 165 1.70 15.72 0.66
C ARG A 165 1.89 17.13 1.23
N ARG A 166 3.13 17.56 1.45
CA ARG A 166 3.43 18.92 1.91
C ARG A 166 3.08 19.95 0.86
N LEU A 167 3.43 19.73 -0.42
CA LEU A 167 3.07 20.63 -1.52
C LEU A 167 1.54 20.75 -1.66
N VAL A 168 0.83 19.64 -1.55
CA VAL A 168 -0.64 19.63 -1.58
C VAL A 168 -1.24 20.45 -0.45
N ARG A 169 -0.76 20.28 0.78
CA ARG A 169 -1.30 20.97 1.97
C ARG A 169 -0.94 22.43 2.05
N GLU A 170 0.33 22.79 1.74
CA GLU A 170 0.85 24.13 1.94
C GLU A 170 0.65 25.04 0.73
N GLN A 171 0.59 24.46 -0.48
CA GLN A 171 0.56 25.22 -1.73
C GLN A 171 -0.69 24.93 -2.58
N SER A 172 -1.60 24.08 -2.06
CA SER A 172 -2.81 23.67 -2.79
C SER A 172 -2.53 23.08 -4.18
N VAL A 173 -1.36 22.47 -4.36
CA VAL A 173 -1.00 21.77 -5.59
C VAL A 173 -1.82 20.49 -5.71
N THR A 174 -2.37 20.22 -6.87
CA THR A 174 -3.05 18.96 -7.17
C THR A 174 -2.05 17.95 -7.70
N VAL A 175 -2.13 16.70 -7.25
CA VAL A 175 -1.21 15.64 -7.68
C VAL A 175 -2.00 14.45 -8.22
N ILE A 176 -1.65 13.98 -9.40
CA ILE A 176 -2.12 12.71 -9.95
C ILE A 176 -0.90 11.82 -10.17
N LEU A 177 -0.89 10.65 -9.54
CA LEU A 177 0.25 9.75 -9.65
C LEU A 177 -0.19 8.29 -9.86
N SER A 178 0.66 7.48 -10.47
CA SER A 178 0.50 6.03 -10.47
C SER A 178 1.39 5.39 -9.42
N LEU A 179 0.87 4.40 -8.70
CA LEU A 179 1.63 3.61 -7.72
C LEU A 179 1.34 2.11 -7.92
N HIS A 180 2.36 1.30 -7.65
CA HIS A 180 2.24 -0.17 -7.59
C HIS A 180 2.01 -0.68 -6.17
N GLU A 181 2.55 0.04 -5.19
CA GLU A 181 2.45 -0.35 -3.79
C GLU A 181 1.10 0.07 -3.20
N LEU A 182 0.20 -0.91 -3.00
CA LEU A 182 -1.15 -0.69 -2.47
C LEU A 182 -1.14 0.00 -1.10
N GLU A 183 -0.20 -0.40 -0.24
CA GLU A 183 -0.03 0.19 1.09
C GLU A 183 0.29 1.70 1.02
N LEU A 184 1.18 2.09 0.11
CA LEU A 184 1.53 3.50 -0.08
C LEU A 184 0.37 4.27 -0.70
N ALA A 185 -0.31 3.68 -1.71
CA ALA A 185 -1.47 4.27 -2.34
C ALA A 185 -2.59 4.53 -1.31
N GLN A 186 -2.89 3.56 -0.44
CA GLN A 186 -3.89 3.71 0.62
C GLN A 186 -3.55 4.85 1.59
N LYS A 187 -2.25 5.03 1.93
CA LYS A 187 -1.81 6.01 2.93
C LYS A 187 -1.66 7.43 2.38
N VAL A 188 -1.42 7.60 1.08
CA VAL A 188 -1.09 8.91 0.51
C VAL A 188 -2.26 9.57 -0.20
N SER A 189 -3.23 8.81 -0.68
CA SER A 189 -4.28 9.29 -1.58
C SER A 189 -5.43 9.96 -0.83
N ASP A 190 -6.01 10.98 -1.44
CA ASP A 190 -7.35 11.45 -1.10
C ASP A 190 -8.40 10.71 -1.94
N TYR A 191 -8.05 10.38 -3.20
CA TYR A 191 -8.88 9.59 -4.11
C TYR A 191 -8.02 8.55 -4.83
N VAL A 192 -8.67 7.48 -5.26
CA VAL A 192 -8.04 6.38 -5.99
C VAL A 192 -8.86 6.09 -7.25
N LEU A 193 -8.18 5.97 -8.39
CA LEU A 193 -8.73 5.50 -9.66
C LEU A 193 -8.17 4.11 -9.96
N CYS A 194 -9.05 3.13 -10.05
CA CYS A 194 -8.70 1.76 -10.38
C CYS A 194 -8.80 1.54 -11.88
N VAL A 195 -7.72 1.02 -12.47
CA VAL A 195 -7.63 0.81 -13.93
C VAL A 195 -7.39 -0.67 -14.20
N LYS A 196 -8.28 -1.30 -14.97
CA LYS A 196 -8.15 -2.69 -15.38
C LYS A 196 -8.50 -2.85 -16.86
N GLY A 197 -7.53 -3.29 -17.65
CA GLY A 197 -7.71 -3.45 -19.09
C GLY A 197 -8.00 -2.11 -19.81
N GLU A 198 -9.13 -2.01 -20.49
CA GLU A 198 -9.51 -0.81 -21.24
C GLU A 198 -10.41 0.18 -20.47
N TYR A 199 -10.66 -0.05 -19.19
CA TYR A 199 -11.65 0.71 -18.42
C TYR A 199 -11.07 1.33 -17.15
N ALA A 200 -11.62 2.47 -16.75
CA ALA A 200 -11.59 2.97 -15.39
C ALA A 200 -12.67 2.21 -14.60
N ASP A 201 -12.27 1.20 -13.81
CA ASP A 201 -13.20 0.27 -13.17
C ASP A 201 -13.92 0.90 -11.98
N ARG A 202 -13.19 1.68 -11.17
CA ARG A 202 -13.76 2.36 -9.99
C ARG A 202 -12.97 3.61 -9.63
N TYR A 203 -13.69 4.64 -9.15
CA TYR A 203 -13.15 5.86 -8.59
C TYR A 203 -13.80 6.10 -7.21
N GLY A 204 -13.02 6.45 -6.19
CA GLY A 204 -13.52 6.70 -4.83
C GLY A 204 -12.42 7.01 -3.83
N THR A 205 -12.80 7.11 -2.56
CA THR A 205 -11.84 7.28 -1.46
C THR A 205 -11.07 5.98 -1.18
N PRO A 206 -9.91 6.04 -0.49
CA PRO A 206 -9.20 4.84 -0.10
C PRO A 206 -10.08 3.84 0.68
N GLU A 207 -10.93 4.33 1.58
CA GLU A 207 -11.81 3.51 2.42
C GLU A 207 -12.87 2.74 1.59
N GLU A 208 -13.28 3.29 0.44
CA GLU A 208 -14.22 2.66 -0.48
C GLU A 208 -13.54 1.65 -1.42
N ILE A 209 -12.28 1.90 -1.77
CA ILE A 209 -11.53 1.13 -2.78
C ILE A 209 -10.78 -0.05 -2.16
N PHE A 210 -10.08 0.15 -1.04
CA PHE A 210 -9.20 -0.87 -0.46
C PHE A 210 -9.98 -1.90 0.35
N LYS A 211 -10.91 -2.61 -0.34
CA LYS A 211 -11.68 -3.73 0.17
C LYS A 211 -11.11 -5.06 -0.33
N GLU A 212 -11.05 -6.07 0.53
CA GLU A 212 -10.45 -7.38 0.22
C GLU A 212 -10.97 -7.96 -1.09
N GLU A 213 -12.29 -8.10 -1.21
CA GLU A 213 -12.93 -8.70 -2.39
C GLU A 213 -12.65 -7.91 -3.67
N TYR A 214 -12.66 -6.57 -3.57
CA TYR A 214 -12.43 -5.71 -4.71
C TYR A 214 -10.97 -5.75 -5.17
N ILE A 215 -10.00 -5.61 -4.27
CA ILE A 215 -8.56 -5.66 -4.61
C ILE A 215 -8.19 -7.04 -5.15
N ARG A 216 -8.73 -8.11 -4.58
CA ARG A 216 -8.56 -9.47 -5.09
C ARG A 216 -9.00 -9.59 -6.56
N ARG A 217 -10.18 -9.06 -6.90
CA ARG A 217 -10.70 -9.05 -8.28
C ARG A 217 -9.90 -8.11 -9.20
N LEU A 218 -9.48 -6.94 -8.71
CA LEU A 218 -8.72 -5.96 -9.50
C LEU A 218 -7.39 -6.54 -10.00
N TYR A 219 -6.68 -7.26 -9.12
CA TYR A 219 -5.35 -7.81 -9.38
C TYR A 219 -5.34 -9.30 -9.73
N ASP A 220 -6.51 -9.96 -9.87
CA ASP A 220 -6.65 -11.39 -10.15
C ASP A 220 -5.83 -12.25 -9.17
N LEU A 221 -5.99 -11.98 -7.85
CA LEU A 221 -5.23 -12.65 -6.80
C LEU A 221 -5.82 -14.04 -6.52
N ASP A 222 -5.29 -15.07 -7.19
CA ASP A 222 -5.74 -16.48 -6.98
C ASP A 222 -5.17 -17.06 -5.68
N ASN A 223 -3.89 -16.79 -5.39
CA ASN A 223 -3.13 -17.36 -4.27
C ASN A 223 -2.84 -16.33 -3.16
N GLY A 224 -3.65 -15.29 -3.05
CA GLY A 224 -3.48 -14.23 -2.07
C GLY A 224 -4.79 -13.55 -1.72
N TYR A 225 -4.76 -12.75 -0.69
CA TYR A 225 -5.87 -11.88 -0.32
C TYR A 225 -5.30 -10.55 0.17
N TYR A 226 -6.11 -9.52 0.10
CA TYR A 226 -5.75 -8.19 0.59
C TYR A 226 -6.28 -8.04 2.02
N SER A 227 -5.38 -7.73 2.95
CA SER A 227 -5.78 -7.40 4.31
C SER A 227 -6.12 -5.92 4.43
N GLU A 228 -7.40 -5.60 4.67
CA GLU A 228 -7.86 -4.21 4.88
C GLU A 228 -7.18 -3.57 6.10
N ILE A 229 -6.89 -4.37 7.14
CA ILE A 229 -6.29 -3.90 8.39
C ILE A 229 -4.81 -3.57 8.21
N PHE A 230 -4.07 -4.43 7.52
CA PHE A 230 -2.63 -4.24 7.30
C PHE A 230 -2.31 -3.43 6.05
N GLY A 231 -3.29 -3.24 5.16
CA GLY A 231 -3.09 -2.54 3.89
C GLY A 231 -2.16 -3.29 2.94
N SER A 232 -1.95 -4.59 3.13
CA SER A 232 -0.99 -5.43 2.42
C SER A 232 -1.64 -6.67 1.81
N VAL A 233 -0.99 -7.22 0.78
CA VAL A 233 -1.36 -8.53 0.23
C VAL A 233 -0.66 -9.61 1.05
N GLU A 234 -1.44 -10.55 1.57
CA GLU A 234 -0.96 -11.74 2.27
C GLU A 234 -1.06 -12.95 1.33
N ILE A 235 -0.11 -13.88 1.44
CA ILE A 235 -0.05 -15.06 0.57
C ILE A 235 -0.90 -16.17 1.18
N LYS A 236 -1.81 -16.77 0.41
CA LYS A 236 -2.48 -18.01 0.82
C LYS A 236 -1.46 -19.13 0.88
N ARG A 237 -1.62 -20.00 1.87
CA ARG A 237 -0.89 -21.26 1.93
C ARG A 237 -1.22 -22.06 0.68
N ASP A 238 -0.20 -22.58 -0.01
CA ASP A 238 -0.40 -23.53 -1.10
C ASP A 238 -1.18 -24.76 -0.57
N ALA A 239 -2.44 -24.80 -0.88
CA ALA A 239 -3.29 -25.98 -0.65
C ALA A 239 -2.89 -27.08 -1.65
N GLY A 240 -1.63 -27.48 -1.61
CA GLY A 240 -1.16 -28.64 -2.36
C GLY A 240 -1.98 -29.86 -1.98
N LYS A 241 -2.95 -30.25 -2.78
CA LYS A 241 -3.84 -31.41 -2.67
C LYS A 241 -4.98 -31.35 -1.62
N TRP A 242 -5.39 -30.17 -1.19
CA TRP A 242 -6.51 -30.02 -0.24
C TRP A 242 -7.65 -29.27 -0.91
N GLY A 243 -8.80 -29.95 -1.02
CA GLY A 243 -9.99 -29.44 -1.72
C GLY A 243 -10.43 -28.08 -1.20
N GLU A 244 -11.08 -27.32 -2.10
CA GLU A 244 -11.73 -26.05 -1.89
C GLU A 244 -12.42 -25.96 -0.51
N ARG A 245 -11.81 -25.20 0.41
CA ARG A 245 -12.47 -24.79 1.66
C ARG A 245 -12.64 -23.29 1.64
N SER A 246 -13.89 -22.88 1.75
CA SER A 246 -14.28 -21.50 2.04
C SER A 246 -13.52 -20.93 3.25
N PRO A 247 -13.26 -19.60 3.30
CA PRO A 247 -12.65 -18.98 4.45
C PRO A 247 -13.50 -19.28 5.69
N ALA A 248 -12.84 -19.84 6.72
CA ALA A 248 -13.41 -20.21 8.01
C ALA A 248 -14.75 -20.97 7.94
N ALA A 249 -14.67 -22.28 7.66
CA ALA A 249 -15.77 -23.16 8.02
C ALA A 249 -15.94 -23.08 9.56
N ASP A 250 -17.06 -22.56 10.01
CA ASP A 250 -17.48 -22.68 11.40
C ASP A 250 -17.38 -24.16 11.82
N VAL A 251 -16.73 -24.38 12.92
CA VAL A 251 -16.06 -25.57 13.44
C VAL A 251 -16.96 -26.80 13.68
N SER A 252 -17.71 -27.25 12.70
CA SER A 252 -18.40 -28.55 12.81
C SER A 252 -17.58 -29.78 12.35
N ALA A 253 -16.38 -29.58 11.76
CA ALA A 253 -15.64 -30.65 11.07
C ALA A 253 -14.26 -31.03 11.68
N ALA A 254 -13.87 -30.52 12.85
CA ALA A 254 -12.56 -30.80 13.47
C ALA A 254 -12.54 -32.08 14.32
N ASN A 255 -13.29 -33.11 13.98
CA ASN A 255 -13.50 -34.27 14.87
C ASN A 255 -12.61 -35.50 14.63
N ASP A 256 -11.64 -35.48 13.71
CA ASP A 256 -10.79 -36.64 13.44
C ASP A 256 -9.29 -36.31 13.48
N ALA A 257 -8.64 -36.68 14.55
CA ALA A 257 -7.18 -36.68 14.66
C ALA A 257 -6.57 -37.61 13.58
N GLY A 258 -5.66 -37.07 12.77
CA GLY A 258 -4.92 -37.83 11.74
C GLY A 258 -5.41 -37.69 10.32
N LYS A 259 -6.47 -36.91 10.05
CA LYS A 259 -6.81 -36.53 8.67
C LYS A 259 -5.94 -35.35 8.22
N PRO A 260 -5.62 -35.29 6.93
CA PRO A 260 -4.94 -34.14 6.38
C PRO A 260 -5.72 -32.84 6.68
N GLY A 261 -5.08 -31.87 7.40
CA GLY A 261 -5.70 -30.61 7.86
C GLY A 261 -6.00 -30.55 9.34
N THR A 262 -5.61 -31.52 10.12
CA THR A 262 -5.61 -31.39 11.60
C THR A 262 -4.48 -30.44 12.01
N PRO A 263 -4.77 -29.38 12.81
CA PRO A 263 -3.75 -28.48 13.28
C PRO A 263 -2.72 -29.22 14.16
N GLU A 264 -1.44 -29.00 13.87
CA GLU A 264 -0.33 -29.55 14.65
C GLU A 264 0.03 -28.66 15.84
N VAL A 265 -0.27 -27.35 15.70
CA VAL A 265 0.06 -26.30 16.67
C VAL A 265 -1.20 -25.57 17.07
N PHE A 266 -1.38 -25.34 18.36
CA PHE A 266 -2.39 -24.43 18.89
C PHE A 266 -1.74 -23.12 19.35
N VAL A 267 -2.21 -21.97 18.86
CA VAL A 267 -1.64 -20.67 19.21
C VAL A 267 -2.62 -19.88 20.08
N ILE A 268 -2.16 -19.51 21.28
CA ILE A 268 -2.85 -18.60 22.19
C ILE A 268 -2.29 -17.21 21.97
N ALA A 269 -3.11 -16.28 21.45
CA ALA A 269 -2.70 -14.93 21.08
C ALA A 269 -3.81 -13.92 21.40
N GLY A 270 -3.55 -12.66 21.10
CA GLY A 270 -4.49 -11.54 21.22
C GLY A 270 -3.74 -10.20 21.21
N GLY A 271 -4.44 -9.12 20.82
CA GLY A 271 -3.87 -7.77 20.79
C GLY A 271 -2.72 -7.57 19.79
N GLY A 272 -2.64 -8.40 18.74
CA GLY A 272 -1.57 -8.35 17.74
C GLY A 272 -0.33 -9.18 18.06
N SER A 273 -0.30 -9.87 19.22
CA SER A 273 0.85 -10.67 19.68
C SER A 273 1.09 -11.92 18.81
N GLY A 274 0.05 -12.43 18.15
CA GLY A 274 0.09 -13.64 17.34
C GLY A 274 0.65 -13.45 15.92
N ALA A 275 0.66 -12.23 15.41
CA ALA A 275 0.92 -11.95 13.98
C ALA A 275 2.24 -12.55 13.45
N SER A 276 3.33 -12.44 14.21
CA SER A 276 4.65 -12.97 13.84
C SER A 276 4.66 -14.50 13.79
N VAL A 277 4.00 -15.13 14.76
CA VAL A 277 3.91 -16.59 14.90
C VAL A 277 3.03 -17.18 13.80
N PHE A 278 1.87 -16.58 13.51
CA PHE A 278 0.99 -17.01 12.43
C PHE A 278 1.71 -17.00 11.07
N ARG A 279 2.42 -15.90 10.75
CA ARG A 279 3.19 -15.81 9.51
C ARG A 279 4.38 -16.78 9.49
N GLN A 280 5.01 -17.04 10.63
CA GLN A 280 6.08 -18.04 10.71
C GLN A 280 5.54 -19.45 10.41
N LEU A 281 4.48 -19.88 11.12
CA LEU A 281 3.87 -21.20 10.92
C LEU A 281 3.38 -21.38 9.48
N GLN A 282 2.81 -20.32 8.88
CA GLN A 282 2.44 -20.31 7.48
C GLN A 282 3.63 -20.55 6.56
N ARG A 283 4.75 -19.81 6.75
CA ARG A 283 5.97 -19.99 5.92
C ARG A 283 6.57 -21.38 6.05
N GLU A 284 6.54 -21.95 7.25
CA GLU A 284 7.03 -23.31 7.53
C GLU A 284 6.06 -24.40 7.05
N GLY A 285 4.89 -24.02 6.57
CA GLY A 285 3.87 -24.97 6.12
C GLY A 285 3.23 -25.78 7.25
N ILE A 286 3.34 -25.35 8.51
CA ILE A 286 2.83 -26.06 9.68
C ILE A 286 1.36 -25.71 9.89
N PRO A 287 0.43 -26.72 9.89
CA PRO A 287 -0.97 -26.50 10.18
C PRO A 287 -1.18 -26.02 11.60
N PHE A 288 -1.96 -24.95 11.79
CA PHE A 288 -2.20 -24.45 13.12
C PHE A 288 -3.65 -23.97 13.35
N ALA A 289 -4.05 -24.04 14.62
CA ALA A 289 -5.28 -23.42 15.11
C ALA A 289 -4.94 -22.23 15.98
N ALA A 290 -5.81 -21.24 16.01
CA ALA A 290 -5.67 -20.07 16.89
C ALA A 290 -6.95 -19.89 17.71
N GLY A 291 -6.76 -19.49 18.97
CA GLY A 291 -7.92 -19.21 19.83
C GLY A 291 -7.57 -19.05 21.30
N VAL A 292 -8.53 -18.59 22.13
CA VAL A 292 -9.80 -17.98 21.75
C VAL A 292 -9.53 -16.51 21.37
N LEU A 293 -10.00 -16.06 20.21
CA LEU A 293 -9.75 -14.71 19.73
C LEU A 293 -11.08 -13.94 19.61
N HIS A 294 -11.13 -12.73 20.16
CA HIS A 294 -12.30 -11.86 20.02
C HIS A 294 -12.43 -11.36 18.58
N ARG A 295 -13.66 -11.27 18.07
CA ARG A 295 -13.92 -10.85 16.66
C ARG A 295 -13.44 -9.45 16.31
N ASN A 296 -13.20 -8.59 17.29
CA ASN A 296 -12.63 -7.25 17.12
C ASN A 296 -11.12 -7.21 17.31
N ASP A 297 -10.46 -8.36 17.55
CA ASP A 297 -9.02 -8.45 17.71
C ASP A 297 -8.32 -8.49 16.34
N ILE A 298 -7.21 -7.78 16.24
CA ILE A 298 -6.39 -7.77 15.02
C ILE A 298 -5.84 -9.18 14.71
N ASP A 299 -5.53 -9.97 15.74
CA ASP A 299 -5.08 -11.34 15.58
C ASP A 299 -6.19 -12.25 15.05
N TYR A 300 -7.46 -11.96 15.34
CA TYR A 300 -8.58 -12.72 14.79
C TYR A 300 -8.66 -12.60 13.27
N GLU A 301 -8.55 -11.38 12.74
CA GLU A 301 -8.60 -11.16 11.31
C GLU A 301 -7.43 -11.84 10.59
N LEU A 302 -6.23 -11.78 11.16
CA LEU A 302 -5.06 -12.44 10.58
C LEU A 302 -5.16 -13.97 10.69
N ALA A 303 -5.61 -14.48 11.84
CA ALA A 303 -5.79 -15.92 12.05
C ALA A 303 -6.84 -16.52 11.10
N ARG A 304 -7.97 -15.82 10.86
CA ARG A 304 -8.99 -16.25 9.87
C ARG A 304 -8.39 -16.54 8.50
N MET A 305 -7.35 -15.84 8.15
CA MET A 305 -6.73 -15.90 6.83
C MET A 305 -5.59 -16.92 6.76
N LEU A 306 -4.87 -17.13 7.87
CA LEU A 306 -3.65 -17.94 7.90
C LEU A 306 -3.82 -19.28 8.60
N ALA A 307 -4.69 -19.38 9.60
CA ALA A 307 -4.89 -20.58 10.38
C ALA A 307 -5.85 -21.58 9.69
N ASP A 308 -5.65 -22.87 9.96
CA ASP A 308 -6.56 -23.92 9.50
C ASP A 308 -7.89 -23.90 10.29
N CYS A 309 -7.85 -23.41 11.53
CA CYS A 309 -9.00 -23.28 12.39
C CYS A 309 -8.83 -22.09 13.34
N VAL A 310 -9.91 -21.34 13.58
CA VAL A 310 -9.94 -20.23 14.55
C VAL A 310 -11.14 -20.43 15.48
N VAL A 311 -10.93 -20.30 16.77
CA VAL A 311 -12.02 -20.30 17.76
C VAL A 311 -12.35 -18.84 18.11
N PRO A 312 -13.48 -18.31 17.62
CA PRO A 312 -13.86 -16.93 17.87
C PRO A 312 -14.65 -16.76 19.17
N GLU A 313 -14.57 -15.55 19.74
CA GLU A 313 -15.49 -15.06 20.75
C GLU A 313 -16.09 -13.73 20.30
N ARG A 314 -17.22 -13.36 20.87
CA ARG A 314 -17.86 -12.07 20.60
C ARG A 314 -17.01 -10.91 21.08
N ALA A 315 -17.10 -9.81 20.35
CA ALA A 315 -16.40 -8.57 20.71
C ALA A 315 -16.86 -8.08 22.09
N TYR A 316 -15.89 -7.72 22.94
CA TYR A 316 -16.12 -7.14 24.27
C TYR A 316 -16.85 -8.05 25.28
N GLU A 317 -16.96 -9.36 25.01
CA GLU A 317 -17.50 -10.33 25.95
C GLU A 317 -16.36 -11.15 26.59
N ARG A 318 -16.58 -11.70 27.77
CA ARG A 318 -15.65 -12.67 28.37
C ARG A 318 -15.68 -13.95 27.55
N ILE A 319 -14.57 -14.66 27.47
CA ILE A 319 -14.52 -15.96 26.81
C ILE A 319 -15.53 -16.90 27.48
N GLY A 320 -16.56 -17.29 26.73
CA GLY A 320 -17.63 -18.17 27.19
C GLY A 320 -17.18 -19.63 27.29
N GLU A 321 -17.92 -20.42 28.07
CA GLU A 321 -17.59 -21.84 28.25
C GLU A 321 -17.68 -22.66 26.95
N GLU A 322 -18.49 -22.26 26.00
CA GLU A 322 -18.61 -22.92 24.69
C GLU A 322 -17.32 -22.75 23.88
N ALA A 323 -16.85 -21.49 23.70
CA ALA A 323 -15.61 -21.19 23.00
C ALA A 323 -14.40 -21.79 23.72
N TYR A 324 -14.38 -21.75 25.05
CA TYR A 324 -13.35 -22.40 25.88
C TYR A 324 -13.31 -23.92 25.64
N ALA A 325 -14.45 -24.62 25.74
CA ALA A 325 -14.52 -26.06 25.54
C ALA A 325 -14.12 -26.46 24.11
N GLN A 326 -14.47 -25.66 23.13
CA GLN A 326 -14.07 -25.84 21.74
C GLN A 326 -12.56 -25.71 21.55
N ALA A 327 -11.98 -24.62 22.06
CA ALA A 327 -10.53 -24.39 22.02
C ALA A 327 -9.75 -25.50 22.73
N LEU A 328 -10.21 -25.92 23.92
CA LEU A 328 -9.61 -27.02 24.68
C LEU A 328 -9.60 -28.34 23.90
N ARG A 329 -10.69 -28.66 23.21
CA ARG A 329 -10.79 -29.86 22.37
C ARG A 329 -9.78 -29.83 21.22
N ILE A 330 -9.67 -28.72 20.52
CA ILE A 330 -8.72 -28.56 19.43
C ILE A 330 -7.29 -28.61 19.95
N MET A 331 -6.98 -27.88 21.01
CA MET A 331 -5.67 -27.82 21.63
C MET A 331 -5.14 -29.19 22.06
N ARG A 332 -6.01 -30.05 22.63
CA ARG A 332 -5.63 -31.42 23.06
C ARG A 332 -5.25 -32.33 21.88
N ASN A 333 -5.69 -32.02 20.68
CA ASN A 333 -5.34 -32.75 19.46
C ASN A 333 -4.07 -32.22 18.80
N CYS A 334 -3.53 -31.09 19.29
CA CYS A 334 -2.30 -30.51 18.79
C CYS A 334 -1.09 -31.05 19.56
N GLY A 335 0.02 -31.28 18.83
CA GLY A 335 1.29 -31.73 19.47
C GLY A 335 2.05 -30.63 20.19
N ARG A 336 1.73 -29.35 19.92
CA ARG A 336 2.43 -28.18 20.46
C ARG A 336 1.47 -27.02 20.72
N VAL A 337 1.74 -26.26 21.78
CA VAL A 337 1.00 -25.03 22.11
C VAL A 337 2.00 -23.87 22.14
N ILE A 338 1.70 -22.78 21.44
CA ILE A 338 2.49 -21.54 21.46
C ILE A 338 1.63 -20.47 22.14
N CYS A 339 2.16 -19.87 23.20
CA CYS A 339 1.53 -18.75 23.88
C CYS A 339 2.29 -17.46 23.57
N CYS A 340 1.60 -16.51 22.95
CA CYS A 340 2.14 -15.20 22.55
C CYS A 340 1.77 -14.09 23.56
N LEU A 341 0.96 -14.40 24.59
CA LEU A 341 0.51 -13.44 25.60
C LEU A 341 1.45 -13.45 26.81
N LYS A 342 1.78 -12.25 27.29
CA LYS A 342 2.45 -12.05 28.58
C LYS A 342 1.46 -12.26 29.72
N ASP A 343 1.97 -12.57 30.90
CA ASP A 343 1.12 -12.81 32.07
C ASP A 343 0.23 -11.60 32.42
N GLU A 344 0.67 -10.38 32.14
CA GLU A 344 -0.05 -9.12 32.33
C GLU A 344 -1.20 -8.92 31.33
N GLU A 345 -1.12 -9.55 30.15
CA GLU A 345 -2.09 -9.43 29.05
C GLU A 345 -3.30 -10.37 29.22
N PHE A 346 -3.25 -11.29 30.20
CA PHE A 346 -4.38 -12.10 30.59
C PHE A 346 -5.32 -11.33 31.54
N GLY A 347 -6.03 -10.34 31.02
CA GLY A 347 -7.08 -9.63 31.73
C GLY A 347 -8.35 -10.48 31.89
N GLU A 348 -9.39 -9.89 32.50
CA GLU A 348 -10.68 -10.57 32.77
C GLU A 348 -11.34 -11.11 31.48
N MET A 349 -11.17 -10.41 30.36
CA MET A 349 -11.73 -10.82 29.07
C MET A 349 -11.01 -12.05 28.51
N ASN A 350 -9.72 -12.20 28.79
CA ASN A 350 -8.85 -13.29 28.32
C ASN A 350 -8.60 -14.39 29.36
N ASP A 351 -9.35 -14.43 30.47
CA ASP A 351 -9.15 -15.46 31.50
C ASP A 351 -9.32 -16.89 30.95
N GLY A 352 -10.21 -17.08 29.98
CA GLY A 352 -10.35 -18.35 29.26
C GLY A 352 -9.05 -18.81 28.61
N ASN A 353 -8.28 -17.91 28.00
CA ASN A 353 -6.97 -18.22 27.41
C ASN A 353 -5.92 -18.55 28.48
N ARG A 354 -5.98 -17.91 29.64
CA ARG A 354 -5.13 -18.29 30.83
C ARG A 354 -5.46 -19.69 31.31
N ARG A 355 -6.76 -20.05 31.35
CA ARG A 355 -7.21 -21.41 31.72
C ARG A 355 -6.72 -22.44 30.72
N LEU A 356 -6.80 -22.15 29.40
CA LEU A 356 -6.27 -23.03 28.34
C LEU A 356 -4.78 -23.28 28.51
N LEU A 357 -3.99 -22.24 28.76
CA LEU A 357 -2.55 -22.37 28.96
C LEU A 357 -2.23 -23.29 30.14
N ARG A 358 -2.92 -23.10 31.30
CA ARG A 358 -2.77 -23.97 32.47
C ARG A 358 -3.17 -25.43 32.20
N GLU A 359 -4.20 -25.65 31.43
CA GLU A 359 -4.61 -27.00 31.02
C GLU A 359 -3.59 -27.66 30.07
N ALA A 360 -2.98 -26.89 29.16
CA ALA A 360 -1.88 -27.40 28.34
C ALA A 360 -0.68 -27.84 29.18
N GLU A 361 -0.28 -27.02 30.15
CA GLU A 361 0.82 -27.33 31.09
C GLU A 361 0.52 -28.57 31.95
N LYS A 362 -0.71 -28.68 32.48
CA LYS A 362 -1.14 -29.85 33.26
C LYS A 362 -1.21 -31.14 32.45
N ALA A 363 -1.61 -31.03 31.20
CA ALA A 363 -1.70 -32.17 30.28
C ALA A 363 -0.32 -32.62 29.75
N GLY A 364 0.78 -31.92 30.11
CA GLY A 364 2.13 -32.22 29.62
C GLY A 364 2.34 -31.95 28.14
N LEU A 365 1.55 -31.07 27.53
CA LEU A 365 1.75 -30.66 26.15
C LEU A 365 3.04 -29.83 26.04
N ASN A 366 3.66 -29.86 24.86
CA ASN A 366 4.83 -29.03 24.58
C ASN A 366 4.40 -27.56 24.47
N VAL A 367 4.57 -26.80 25.55
CA VAL A 367 4.19 -25.38 25.63
C VAL A 367 5.42 -24.51 25.42
N GLU A 368 5.36 -23.67 24.37
CA GLU A 368 6.36 -22.67 24.04
C GLU A 368 5.80 -21.27 24.31
N ARG A 369 6.47 -20.45 25.14
CA ARG A 369 6.11 -19.04 25.37
C ARG A 369 6.96 -18.14 24.47
N ARG A 370 6.30 -17.32 23.67
CA ARG A 370 6.90 -16.33 22.77
C ARG A 370 6.33 -14.94 23.07
N THR A 371 6.87 -14.32 24.09
CA THR A 371 6.45 -13.00 24.57
C THR A 371 7.43 -11.91 24.16
#